data_6c38285273b2d1ac8342310949193818
#
_entry.id   6c38285273b2d1ac8342310949193818
#
_cell.length_a   1.000
_cell.length_b   1.000
_cell.length_c   1.000
_cell.angle_alpha   90.00
_cell.angle_beta   90.00
_cell.angle_gamma   90.00
#
_symmetry.space_group_name_H-M   'P 1'
#
loop_
_entity.id
_entity.type
_entity.pdbx_description
1 polymer ?
#
loop_
_entity_poly.entity_id
_entity_poly.type
_entity_poly.pdbx_seq_one_letter_code
_entity_poly.pdbx_strand_id
1 'polypeptide(L)'
;HTFNERVHNFLSRFTKWTGYQHKVLANINGTLMPVPFNHASLKLAFGDERGEELYQKLVETFGKDVKVPIMELRKKNDPDLAEVADYVYENVFLYYTMKQWGQTPDQIDPSITGRVPVFVGDDDRYFPQAPFQGMPQDGYTALFEHMLDHDLIDVFCDVDARDLFEIDETTVKIDGK
;
A
#
# COMPACT_ATOMS: atom_id res chain seq x y z
N HIS A 1 4.76 1.15 8.21
CA HIS A 1 4.10 -0.08 8.69
C HIS A 1 4.91 -1.31 8.33
N THR A 2 4.74 -2.38 9.07
CA THR A 2 5.29 -3.68 8.74
C THR A 2 4.48 -4.81 9.40
N PHE A 3 4.49 -5.99 8.77
CA PHE A 3 4.01 -7.24 9.36
C PHE A 3 5.16 -8.06 9.97
N ASN A 4 6.40 -7.64 9.74
CA ASN A 4 7.58 -8.37 10.18
C ASN A 4 8.08 -7.82 11.52
N GLU A 5 7.93 -8.62 12.56
CA GLU A 5 8.37 -8.30 13.92
C GLU A 5 9.88 -8.03 14.01
N ARG A 6 10.70 -8.78 13.27
CA ARG A 6 12.14 -8.57 13.25
C ARG A 6 12.52 -7.19 12.72
N VAL A 7 11.83 -6.71 11.67
CA VAL A 7 12.02 -5.36 11.12
C VAL A 7 11.58 -4.31 12.14
N HIS A 8 10.41 -4.48 12.76
CA HIS A 8 9.94 -3.57 13.80
C HIS A 8 10.91 -3.48 14.96
N ASN A 9 11.36 -4.63 15.50
CA ASN A 9 12.28 -4.69 16.62
C ASN A 9 13.65 -4.08 16.28
N PHE A 10 14.15 -4.30 15.06
CA PHE A 10 15.39 -3.68 14.59
C PHE A 10 15.29 -2.15 14.59
N LEU A 11 14.26 -1.60 13.94
CA LEU A 11 14.06 -0.15 13.85
C LEU A 11 13.77 0.49 15.21
N SER A 12 13.11 -0.22 16.12
CA SER A 12 12.80 0.24 17.48
C SER A 12 14.04 0.44 18.37
N ARG A 13 15.20 0.00 17.93
CA ARG A 13 16.47 0.31 18.59
C ARG A 13 16.88 1.78 18.42
N PHE A 14 16.37 2.44 17.39
CA PHE A 14 16.81 3.76 16.95
C PHE A 14 15.74 4.85 17.13
N THR A 15 14.52 4.47 17.46
CA THR A 15 13.42 5.42 17.70
C THR A 15 12.35 4.84 18.61
N LYS A 16 11.53 5.74 19.17
CA LYS A 16 10.23 5.41 19.74
C LYS A 16 9.15 5.66 18.71
N TRP A 17 8.10 4.84 18.72
CA TRP A 17 7.00 4.95 17.78
C TRP A 17 5.82 5.71 18.39
N THR A 18 5.24 6.63 17.61
CA THR A 18 3.91 7.18 17.92
C THR A 18 2.84 6.18 17.47
N GLY A 19 1.70 6.15 18.16
CA GLY A 19 0.58 5.27 17.82
C GLY A 19 -0.21 5.71 16.58
N TYR A 20 0.47 6.09 15.49
CA TYR A 20 -0.17 6.55 14.26
C TYR A 20 -0.66 5.37 13.41
N GLN A 21 -1.94 5.43 13.02
CA GLN A 21 -2.56 4.48 12.10
C GLN A 21 -2.96 5.21 10.81
N HIS A 22 -2.41 4.80 9.70
CA HIS A 22 -2.65 5.47 8.43
C HIS A 22 -4.03 5.16 7.87
N LYS A 23 -4.81 6.21 7.57
CA LYS A 23 -6.11 6.14 6.91
C LYS A 23 -6.07 6.98 5.64
N VAL A 24 -6.63 6.43 4.58
CA VAL A 24 -6.75 7.11 3.28
C VAL A 24 -8.22 7.11 2.88
N LEU A 25 -8.68 8.23 2.37
CA LEU A 25 -10.02 8.39 1.84
C LEU A 25 -9.94 8.77 0.36
N ALA A 26 -10.70 8.09 -0.47
CA ALA A 26 -10.98 8.52 -1.84
C ALA A 26 -12.18 9.46 -1.83
N ASN A 27 -12.08 10.58 -2.53
CA ASN A 27 -13.23 11.44 -2.79
C ASN A 27 -13.85 11.02 -4.13
N ILE A 28 -14.99 10.37 -4.08
CA ILE A 28 -15.74 9.91 -5.25
C ILE A 28 -17.04 10.70 -5.30
N ASN A 29 -17.14 11.63 -6.26
CA ASN A 29 -18.32 12.48 -6.45
C ASN A 29 -18.77 13.23 -5.17
N GLY A 30 -17.81 13.66 -4.34
CA GLY A 30 -18.09 14.35 -3.07
C GLY A 30 -18.24 13.43 -1.85
N THR A 31 -18.33 12.11 -2.03
CA THR A 31 -18.40 11.14 -0.95
C THR A 31 -16.99 10.65 -0.60
N LEU A 32 -16.62 10.74 0.69
CA LEU A 32 -15.34 10.22 1.19
C LEU A 32 -15.47 8.75 1.57
N MET A 33 -14.71 7.90 0.90
CA MET A 33 -14.74 6.45 1.08
C MET A 33 -13.38 5.93 1.54
N PRO A 34 -13.32 4.99 2.52
CA PRO A 34 -12.07 4.35 2.92
C PRO A 34 -11.35 3.63 1.76
N VAL A 35 -10.01 3.70 1.77
CA VAL A 35 -9.13 2.93 0.88
C VAL A 35 -8.12 2.16 1.74
N PRO A 36 -7.96 0.84 1.55
CA PRO A 36 -8.59 -0.03 0.56
C PRO A 36 -10.12 -0.04 0.62
N PHE A 37 -10.73 -0.19 -0.56
CA PHE A 37 -12.18 -0.29 -0.67
C PHE A 37 -12.68 -1.48 0.15
N ASN A 38 -13.58 -1.26 1.10
CA ASN A 38 -13.99 -2.23 2.12
C ASN A 38 -15.51 -2.25 2.33
N HIS A 39 -15.98 -2.93 3.36
CA HIS A 39 -17.39 -3.03 3.70
C HIS A 39 -18.08 -1.65 3.84
N ALA A 40 -17.45 -0.71 4.56
CA ALA A 40 -17.99 0.66 4.68
C ALA A 40 -18.05 1.36 3.30
N SER A 41 -17.04 1.17 2.47
CA SER A 41 -17.00 1.73 1.12
C SER A 41 -18.09 1.15 0.23
N LEU A 42 -18.41 -0.15 0.35
CA LEU A 42 -19.52 -0.78 -0.39
C LEU A 42 -20.86 -0.12 -0.03
N LYS A 43 -21.13 0.09 1.26
CA LYS A 43 -22.37 0.77 1.70
C LYS A 43 -22.45 2.22 1.21
N LEU A 44 -21.35 2.94 1.23
CA LEU A 44 -21.30 4.31 0.72
C LEU A 44 -21.50 4.39 -0.80
N ALA A 45 -21.05 3.37 -1.53
CA ALA A 45 -21.13 3.33 -3.00
C ALA A 45 -22.50 2.84 -3.51
N PHE A 46 -23.06 1.82 -2.89
CA PHE A 46 -24.22 1.08 -3.39
C PHE A 46 -25.47 1.22 -2.51
N GLY A 47 -25.37 1.91 -1.37
CA GLY A 47 -26.40 1.97 -0.33
C GLY A 47 -26.32 0.80 0.65
N ASP A 48 -27.02 0.93 1.79
CA ASP A 48 -26.89 -0.02 2.90
C ASP A 48 -27.26 -1.45 2.52
N GLU A 49 -28.40 -1.65 1.86
CA GLU A 49 -28.91 -3.00 1.50
C GLU A 49 -28.01 -3.65 0.44
N ARG A 50 -27.80 -2.97 -0.68
CA ARG A 50 -26.99 -3.53 -1.77
C ARG A 50 -25.53 -3.69 -1.38
N GLY A 51 -24.97 -2.74 -0.64
CA GLY A 51 -23.61 -2.81 -0.11
C GLY A 51 -23.42 -4.01 0.82
N GLU A 52 -24.41 -4.35 1.64
CA GLU A 52 -24.39 -5.51 2.50
C GLU A 52 -24.46 -6.83 1.69
N GLU A 53 -25.35 -6.91 0.69
CA GLU A 53 -25.43 -8.08 -0.21
C GLU A 53 -24.10 -8.36 -0.91
N LEU A 54 -23.50 -7.31 -1.48
CA LEU A 54 -22.19 -7.40 -2.16
C LEU A 54 -21.08 -7.81 -1.20
N TYR A 55 -21.11 -7.29 0.03
CA TYR A 55 -20.15 -7.70 1.06
C TYR A 55 -20.29 -9.19 1.42
N GLN A 56 -21.51 -9.66 1.65
CA GLN A 56 -21.76 -11.09 1.94
C GLN A 56 -21.29 -11.97 0.77
N LYS A 57 -21.53 -11.55 -0.46
CA LYS A 57 -21.03 -12.25 -1.66
C LYS A 57 -19.51 -12.35 -1.70
N LEU A 58 -18.80 -11.25 -1.36
CA LEU A 58 -17.34 -11.25 -1.25
C LEU A 58 -16.87 -12.20 -0.15
N VAL A 59 -17.54 -12.19 1.03
CA VAL A 59 -17.21 -13.08 2.14
C VAL A 59 -17.40 -14.55 1.77
N GLU A 60 -18.52 -14.89 1.12
CA GLU A 60 -18.78 -16.26 0.65
C GLU A 60 -17.74 -16.75 -0.36
N THR A 61 -17.27 -15.85 -1.23
CA THR A 61 -16.35 -16.22 -2.32
C THR A 61 -14.89 -16.26 -1.89
N PHE A 62 -14.45 -15.35 -1.03
CA PHE A 62 -13.03 -15.15 -0.71
C PHE A 62 -12.70 -15.33 0.77
N GLY A 63 -13.71 -15.34 1.65
CA GLY A 63 -13.53 -15.31 3.10
C GLY A 63 -13.39 -13.89 3.66
N LYS A 64 -13.41 -13.77 4.99
CA LYS A 64 -13.20 -12.52 5.72
C LYS A 64 -11.71 -12.19 5.85
N ASP A 65 -11.44 -10.89 6.05
CA ASP A 65 -10.12 -10.36 6.39
C ASP A 65 -9.05 -10.64 5.33
N VAL A 66 -9.46 -10.71 4.07
CA VAL A 66 -8.58 -10.92 2.92
C VAL A 66 -8.55 -9.70 1.99
N LYS A 67 -7.42 -9.54 1.32
CA LYS A 67 -7.23 -8.55 0.24
C LYS A 67 -7.41 -9.24 -1.09
N VAL A 68 -8.35 -8.77 -1.89
CA VAL A 68 -8.66 -9.32 -3.22
C VAL A 68 -8.26 -8.28 -4.27
N PRO A 69 -7.29 -8.58 -5.14
CA PRO A 69 -6.94 -7.71 -6.25
C PRO A 69 -8.15 -7.50 -7.19
N ILE A 70 -8.34 -6.27 -7.67
CA ILE A 70 -9.48 -5.93 -8.55
C ILE A 70 -9.53 -6.84 -9.79
N MET A 71 -8.38 -7.16 -10.36
CA MET A 71 -8.29 -8.04 -11.52
C MET A 71 -8.73 -9.48 -11.23
N GLU A 72 -8.64 -9.93 -9.98
CA GLU A 72 -9.17 -11.24 -9.56
C GLU A 72 -10.71 -11.22 -9.46
N LEU A 73 -11.29 -10.11 -9.00
CA LEU A 73 -12.75 -9.94 -9.02
C LEU A 73 -13.30 -9.96 -10.46
N ARG A 74 -12.65 -9.23 -11.38
CA ARG A 74 -13.06 -9.17 -12.79
C ARG A 74 -12.98 -10.50 -13.53
N LYS A 75 -12.12 -11.42 -13.09
CA LYS A 75 -12.01 -12.78 -13.66
C LYS A 75 -13.15 -13.70 -13.25
N LYS A 76 -13.88 -13.36 -12.19
CA LYS A 76 -15.02 -14.17 -11.75
C LYS A 76 -16.21 -13.91 -12.68
N ASN A 77 -16.81 -14.98 -13.16
CA ASN A 77 -18.02 -14.90 -13.99
C ASN A 77 -19.27 -14.80 -13.10
N ASP A 78 -19.30 -13.74 -12.29
CA ASP A 78 -20.36 -13.45 -11.30
C ASP A 78 -20.72 -11.96 -11.41
N PRO A 79 -22.00 -11.62 -11.67
CA PRO A 79 -22.40 -10.24 -11.92
C PRO A 79 -22.22 -9.32 -10.71
N ASP A 80 -22.38 -9.82 -9.48
CA ASP A 80 -22.21 -9.02 -8.26
C ASP A 80 -20.74 -8.66 -8.04
N LEU A 81 -19.85 -9.64 -8.27
CA LEU A 81 -18.41 -9.40 -8.17
C LEU A 81 -17.90 -8.49 -9.30
N ALA A 82 -18.46 -8.60 -10.49
CA ALA A 82 -18.16 -7.71 -11.61
C ALA A 82 -18.59 -6.28 -11.31
N GLU A 83 -19.78 -6.07 -10.73
CA GLU A 83 -20.29 -4.74 -10.33
C GLU A 83 -19.31 -4.05 -9.36
N VAL A 84 -18.85 -4.76 -8.32
CA VAL A 84 -17.84 -4.23 -7.39
C VAL A 84 -16.53 -3.92 -8.10
N ALA A 85 -16.06 -4.83 -8.93
CA ALA A 85 -14.79 -4.68 -9.62
C ALA A 85 -14.79 -3.50 -10.60
N ASP A 86 -15.86 -3.33 -11.36
CA ASP A 86 -16.01 -2.23 -12.32
C ASP A 86 -16.15 -0.90 -11.60
N TYR A 87 -16.94 -0.83 -10.52
CA TYR A 87 -17.04 0.40 -9.73
C TYR A 87 -15.68 0.85 -9.16
N VAL A 88 -14.94 -0.07 -8.53
CA VAL A 88 -13.64 0.24 -7.94
C VAL A 88 -12.60 0.57 -9.02
N TYR A 89 -12.64 -0.14 -10.14
CA TYR A 89 -11.76 0.12 -11.27
C TYR A 89 -11.97 1.54 -11.82
N GLU A 90 -13.20 1.91 -12.12
CA GLU A 90 -13.53 3.18 -12.76
C GLU A 90 -13.36 4.38 -11.82
N ASN A 91 -13.72 4.25 -10.55
CA ASN A 91 -13.78 5.38 -9.63
C ASN A 91 -12.55 5.55 -8.74
N VAL A 92 -11.77 4.49 -8.53
CA VAL A 92 -10.59 4.53 -7.65
C VAL A 92 -9.32 4.21 -8.44
N PHE A 93 -9.28 3.05 -9.09
CA PHE A 93 -8.05 2.46 -9.57
C PHE A 93 -7.50 3.15 -10.83
N LEU A 94 -8.35 3.41 -11.81
CA LEU A 94 -7.99 4.03 -13.08
C LEU A 94 -7.32 5.39 -12.86
N TYR A 95 -7.98 6.28 -12.13
CA TYR A 95 -7.51 7.64 -11.90
C TYR A 95 -6.28 7.67 -10.97
N TYR A 96 -6.24 6.83 -9.95
CA TYR A 96 -5.07 6.69 -9.09
C TYR A 96 -3.85 6.25 -9.90
N THR A 97 -4.02 5.26 -10.75
CA THR A 97 -2.96 4.71 -11.59
C THR A 97 -2.45 5.75 -12.60
N MET A 98 -3.36 6.41 -13.31
CA MET A 98 -3.00 7.48 -14.25
C MET A 98 -2.27 8.63 -13.57
N LYS A 99 -2.68 9.02 -12.36
CA LYS A 99 -2.02 10.07 -11.58
C LYS A 99 -0.60 9.67 -11.16
N GLN A 100 -0.40 8.44 -10.73
CA GLN A 100 0.89 7.98 -10.20
C GLN A 100 1.91 7.62 -11.30
N TRP A 101 1.44 7.06 -12.41
CA TRP A 101 2.30 6.44 -13.41
C TRP A 101 2.21 7.12 -14.78
N GLY A 102 1.27 8.04 -15.00
CA GLY A 102 1.02 8.65 -16.31
C GLY A 102 0.51 7.68 -17.37
N GLN A 103 0.12 6.47 -16.96
CA GLN A 103 -0.30 5.37 -17.83
C GLN A 103 -1.60 4.76 -17.32
N THR A 104 -2.37 4.14 -18.21
CA THR A 104 -3.56 3.36 -17.84
C THR A 104 -3.16 2.01 -17.21
N PRO A 105 -4.03 1.39 -16.40
CA PRO A 105 -3.73 0.10 -15.76
C PRO A 105 -3.32 -1.02 -16.73
N ASP A 106 -3.82 -0.98 -17.96
CA ASP A 106 -3.53 -1.98 -19.00
C ASP A 106 -2.10 -1.87 -19.55
N GLN A 107 -1.45 -0.72 -19.34
CA GLN A 107 -0.10 -0.41 -19.81
C GLN A 107 0.98 -0.65 -18.75
N ILE A 108 0.58 -0.99 -17.53
CA ILE A 108 1.50 -1.19 -16.42
C ILE A 108 1.58 -2.67 -16.02
N ASP A 109 2.70 -3.05 -15.41
CA ASP A 109 2.91 -4.40 -14.92
C ASP A 109 1.78 -4.82 -13.96
N PRO A 110 1.17 -6.01 -14.13
CA PRO A 110 0.11 -6.53 -13.29
C PRO A 110 0.46 -6.59 -11.79
N SER A 111 1.74 -6.69 -11.42
CA SER A 111 2.19 -6.66 -10.02
C SER A 111 1.96 -5.30 -9.35
N ILE A 112 1.91 -4.24 -10.14
CA ILE A 112 1.62 -2.88 -9.67
C ILE A 112 0.12 -2.71 -9.44
N THR A 113 -0.69 -3.30 -10.32
CA THR A 113 -2.16 -3.22 -10.23
C THR A 113 -2.74 -3.95 -9.03
N GLY A 114 -2.01 -4.92 -8.47
CA GLY A 114 -2.38 -5.62 -7.22
C GLY A 114 -2.26 -4.80 -5.95
N ARG A 115 -1.72 -3.57 -6.02
CA ARG A 115 -1.49 -2.71 -4.84
C ARG A 115 -2.73 -1.99 -4.33
N VAL A 116 -3.82 -1.95 -5.08
CA VAL A 116 -5.10 -1.38 -4.67
C VAL A 116 -6.15 -2.50 -4.63
N PRO A 117 -6.16 -3.34 -3.59
CA PRO A 117 -7.13 -4.41 -3.47
C PRO A 117 -8.47 -3.90 -2.91
N VAL A 118 -9.52 -4.72 -3.07
CA VAL A 118 -10.69 -4.67 -2.20
C VAL A 118 -10.36 -5.44 -0.93
N PHE A 119 -10.63 -4.85 0.24
CA PHE A 119 -10.48 -5.53 1.53
C PHE A 119 -11.83 -6.07 2.00
N VAL A 120 -11.93 -7.39 2.14
CA VAL A 120 -13.15 -8.06 2.60
C VAL A 120 -13.21 -8.03 4.13
N GLY A 121 -13.52 -6.86 4.70
CA GLY A 121 -13.54 -6.65 6.14
C GLY A 121 -13.94 -5.23 6.53
N ASP A 122 -13.94 -4.95 7.83
CA ASP A 122 -14.39 -3.69 8.43
C ASP A 122 -13.21 -2.76 8.84
N ASP A 123 -11.96 -3.19 8.66
CA ASP A 123 -10.79 -2.38 9.00
C ASP A 123 -10.59 -1.27 7.95
N ASP A 124 -10.75 -0.02 8.36
CA ASP A 124 -10.65 1.16 7.51
C ASP A 124 -9.24 1.78 7.44
N ARG A 125 -8.24 1.12 8.03
CA ARG A 125 -6.84 1.53 7.92
C ARG A 125 -6.30 1.22 6.53
N TYR A 126 -5.41 2.07 6.02
CA TYR A 126 -4.77 1.86 4.72
C TYR A 126 -3.94 0.55 4.67
N PHE A 127 -3.40 0.16 5.83
CA PHE A 127 -2.72 -1.13 6.02
C PHE A 127 -3.53 -1.98 6.99
N PRO A 128 -4.69 -2.55 6.54
CA PRO A 128 -5.52 -3.35 7.43
C PRO A 128 -4.73 -4.51 7.99
N GLN A 129 -5.00 -4.85 9.25
CA GLN A 129 -4.37 -5.92 10.00
C GLN A 129 -2.84 -5.77 10.23
N ALA A 130 -2.18 -4.71 9.75
CA ALA A 130 -0.77 -4.51 10.07
C ALA A 130 -0.59 -4.30 11.59
N PRO A 131 0.16 -5.19 12.28
CA PRO A 131 0.31 -5.11 13.73
C PRO A 131 1.19 -3.93 14.14
N PHE A 132 2.13 -3.54 13.28
CA PHE A 132 3.08 -2.47 13.56
C PHE A 132 2.86 -1.30 12.61
N GLN A 133 2.20 -0.26 13.12
CA GLN A 133 2.00 1.02 12.43
C GLN A 133 2.38 2.16 13.36
N GLY A 134 3.13 3.12 12.86
CA GLY A 134 3.55 4.28 13.64
C GLY A 134 4.42 5.21 12.81
N MET A 135 4.70 6.36 13.39
CA MET A 135 5.69 7.32 12.90
C MET A 135 6.82 7.41 13.94
N PRO A 136 8.08 7.57 13.51
CA PRO A 136 9.16 7.85 14.46
C PRO A 136 8.84 9.12 15.25
N GLN A 137 9.02 9.08 16.57
CA GLN A 137 8.65 10.19 17.45
C GLN A 137 9.36 11.50 17.07
N ASP A 138 10.64 11.40 16.75
CA ASP A 138 11.51 12.53 16.41
C ASP A 138 11.72 12.70 14.90
N GLY A 139 10.89 12.03 14.08
CA GLY A 139 10.94 12.05 12.63
C GLY A 139 11.93 11.06 12.02
N TYR A 140 11.87 10.93 10.69
CA TYR A 140 12.70 9.96 9.97
C TYR A 140 14.17 10.37 9.90
N THR A 141 14.48 11.66 9.86
CA THR A 141 15.86 12.13 9.84
C THR A 141 16.59 11.66 11.08
N ALA A 142 16.03 11.92 12.27
CA ALA A 142 16.62 11.47 13.52
C ALA A 142 16.74 9.94 13.61
N LEU A 143 15.75 9.20 13.10
CA LEU A 143 15.83 7.73 13.00
C LEU A 143 17.05 7.30 12.19
N PHE A 144 17.26 7.89 11.01
CA PHE A 144 18.40 7.54 10.15
C PHE A 144 19.72 8.00 10.73
N GLU A 145 19.79 9.18 11.34
CA GLU A 145 20.98 9.65 12.05
C GLU A 145 21.40 8.65 13.13
N HIS A 146 20.46 8.19 13.98
CA HIS A 146 20.75 7.17 14.98
C HIS A 146 21.16 5.81 14.38
N MET A 147 20.60 5.42 13.22
CA MET A 147 20.98 4.17 12.55
C MET A 147 22.38 4.22 11.96
N LEU A 148 22.81 5.40 11.53
CA LEU A 148 24.10 5.61 10.87
C LEU A 148 25.20 6.03 11.84
N ASP A 149 24.86 6.36 13.10
CA ASP A 149 25.81 6.67 14.16
C ASP A 149 26.50 5.39 14.66
N HIS A 150 27.53 4.98 13.95
CA HIS A 150 28.28 3.75 14.22
C HIS A 150 29.73 3.88 13.75
N ASP A 151 30.69 3.42 14.56
CA ASP A 151 32.14 3.55 14.31
C ASP A 151 32.63 2.96 12.97
N LEU A 152 31.85 2.08 12.35
CA LEU A 152 32.18 1.44 11.07
C LEU A 152 31.37 2.00 9.88
N ILE A 153 30.68 3.12 10.07
CA ILE A 153 29.86 3.75 9.03
C ILE A 153 30.31 5.21 8.85
N ASP A 154 30.81 5.50 7.68
CA ASP A 154 31.09 6.87 7.24
C ASP A 154 29.97 7.34 6.30
N VAL A 155 29.39 8.50 6.58
CA VAL A 155 28.31 9.09 5.78
C VAL A 155 28.84 10.29 5.01
N PHE A 156 28.70 10.24 3.70
CA PHE A 156 29.05 11.34 2.79
C PHE A 156 27.79 11.85 2.13
N CYS A 157 27.47 13.13 2.34
CA CYS A 157 26.37 13.82 1.69
C CYS A 157 26.82 14.53 0.43
N ASP A 158 25.84 14.93 -0.41
CA ASP A 158 26.07 15.67 -1.66
C ASP A 158 26.99 14.95 -2.68
N VAL A 159 26.97 13.62 -2.65
CA VAL A 159 27.73 12.75 -3.55
C VAL A 159 26.78 11.97 -4.45
N ASP A 160 26.96 12.07 -5.76
CA ASP A 160 26.29 11.18 -6.70
C ASP A 160 27.05 9.84 -6.79
N ALA A 161 26.44 8.78 -6.37
CA ALA A 161 27.06 7.43 -6.39
C ALA A 161 27.48 7.01 -7.81
N ARG A 162 26.83 7.52 -8.87
CA ARG A 162 27.19 7.24 -10.26
C ARG A 162 28.56 7.80 -10.64
N ASP A 163 29.01 8.86 -9.97
CA ASP A 163 30.31 9.46 -10.23
C ASP A 163 31.45 8.69 -9.55
N LEU A 164 31.12 7.84 -8.56
CA LEU A 164 32.08 7.06 -7.78
C LEU A 164 32.15 5.59 -8.17
N PHE A 165 31.08 5.06 -8.78
CA PHE A 165 30.99 3.63 -9.07
C PHE A 165 31.35 3.32 -10.51
N GLU A 166 32.29 2.38 -10.68
CA GLU A 166 32.51 1.65 -11.93
C GLU A 166 31.87 0.27 -11.79
N ILE A 167 30.84 0.00 -12.60
CA ILE A 167 30.07 -1.24 -12.55
C ILE A 167 30.30 -2.02 -13.84
N ASP A 168 30.79 -3.24 -13.72
CA ASP A 168 30.80 -4.23 -14.81
C ASP A 168 29.86 -5.41 -14.48
N GLU A 169 29.82 -6.43 -15.35
CA GLU A 169 28.90 -7.57 -15.20
C GLU A 169 29.07 -8.35 -13.88
N THR A 170 30.20 -8.26 -13.22
CA THR A 170 30.56 -9.08 -12.06
C THR A 170 31.07 -8.30 -10.87
N THR A 171 31.51 -7.06 -11.06
CA THR A 171 32.18 -6.27 -10.02
C THR A 171 31.63 -4.86 -9.92
N VAL A 172 31.70 -4.33 -8.71
CA VAL A 172 31.49 -2.90 -8.41
C VAL A 172 32.78 -2.38 -7.80
N LYS A 173 33.39 -1.37 -8.42
CA LYS A 173 34.55 -0.66 -7.89
C LYS A 173 34.14 0.70 -7.41
N ILE A 174 34.72 1.16 -6.33
CA ILE A 174 34.54 2.50 -5.76
C ILE A 174 35.88 3.19 -5.81
N ASP A 175 35.96 4.37 -6.44
CA ASP A 175 37.21 5.10 -6.64
C ASP A 175 38.34 4.24 -7.24
N GLY A 176 38.01 3.36 -8.18
CA GLY A 176 38.98 2.51 -8.86
C GLY A 176 39.57 1.37 -8.02
N LYS A 177 38.95 1.05 -6.87
CA LYS A 177 39.37 -0.03 -5.96
C LYS A 177 38.38 -1.20 -5.94
#